data_1e54e89bc244302dc758a9bf08eb7b6b
#
_entry.id   1e54e89bc244302dc758a9bf08eb7b6b
#
_cell.length_a   1.000
_cell.length_b   1.000
_cell.length_c   1.000
_cell.angle_alpha   90.00
_cell.angle_beta   90.00
_cell.angle_gamma   90.00
#
_symmetry.space_group_name_H-M   'P 1'
#
loop_
_entity.id
_entity.type
_entity.pdbx_description
1 polymer ?
#
loop_
_entity_poly.entity_id
_entity_poly.type
_entity_poly.pdbx_seq_one_letter_code
_entity_poly.pdbx_strand_id
1 'polypeptide(L)'
;MMRHVCIALLAVLMMVSCDSKGRIISLAESDVMEHTECQGMPEILGVSEPDSAFGTGFLSQKEKESMMSVMQKVTESIMKRTNNMTEFNPDDKYVIDLAERQMKAMSELRSMIYDSDKKGEWSGWKVRVDYKAKGKNDVEYKAERWLFIDKDGEEVVRSFEIPLP
;
A
#
# COMPACT_ATOMS: atom_id res chain seq x y z
N MET A 1 -1.19 -41.57 25.14
CA MET A 1 -2.24 -40.53 25.09
C MET A 1 -1.70 -39.10 24.93
N MET A 2 -0.65 -38.68 25.65
CA MET A 2 -0.10 -37.30 25.54
C MET A 2 0.40 -36.85 24.13
N ARG A 3 1.01 -37.74 23.34
CA ARG A 3 1.52 -37.42 22.00
C ARG A 3 0.46 -37.01 20.98
N HIS A 4 -0.74 -37.63 21.07
CA HIS A 4 -1.85 -37.31 20.15
C HIS A 4 -2.56 -35.99 20.49
N VAL A 5 -2.59 -35.62 21.79
CA VAL A 5 -3.15 -34.35 22.26
C VAL A 5 -2.31 -33.15 21.79
N CYS A 6 -0.98 -33.29 21.86
CA CYS A 6 -0.08 -32.22 21.36
C CYS A 6 -0.21 -31.99 19.86
N ILE A 7 -0.37 -33.07 19.06
CA ILE A 7 -0.52 -32.93 17.60
C ILE A 7 -1.86 -32.28 17.24
N ALA A 8 -2.94 -32.64 17.96
CA ALA A 8 -4.25 -32.02 17.76
C ALA A 8 -4.25 -30.52 18.16
N LEU A 9 -3.55 -30.14 19.24
CA LEU A 9 -3.43 -28.76 19.67
C LEU A 9 -2.64 -27.92 18.64
N LEU A 10 -1.57 -28.47 18.05
CA LEU A 10 -0.79 -27.80 17.02
C LEU A 10 -1.59 -27.58 15.72
N ALA A 11 -2.43 -28.56 15.35
CA ALA A 11 -3.29 -28.45 14.16
C ALA A 11 -4.36 -27.36 14.30
N VAL A 12 -4.95 -27.23 15.50
CA VAL A 12 -5.96 -26.19 15.80
C VAL A 12 -5.33 -24.80 15.76
N LEU A 13 -4.10 -24.62 16.27
CA LEU A 13 -3.37 -23.34 16.21
C LEU A 13 -3.04 -22.92 14.76
N MET A 14 -2.77 -23.87 13.86
CA MET A 14 -2.52 -23.55 12.45
C MET A 14 -3.79 -23.11 11.70
N MET A 15 -4.94 -23.66 12.04
CA MET A 15 -6.20 -23.27 11.38
C MET A 15 -6.69 -21.88 11.78
N VAL A 16 -6.51 -21.48 13.03
CA VAL A 16 -6.85 -20.12 13.50
C VAL A 16 -5.95 -19.06 12.88
N SER A 17 -4.68 -19.35 12.64
CA SER A 17 -3.75 -18.43 11.99
C SER A 17 -4.06 -18.21 10.49
N CYS A 18 -4.63 -19.19 9.81
CA CYS A 18 -4.99 -19.09 8.41
C CYS A 18 -6.24 -18.21 8.20
N ASP A 19 -7.19 -18.27 9.13
CA ASP A 19 -8.43 -17.50 9.09
C ASP A 19 -8.17 -15.99 9.35
N SER A 20 -7.30 -15.66 10.29
CA SER A 20 -6.95 -14.26 10.60
C SER A 20 -6.22 -13.56 9.44
N LYS A 21 -5.30 -14.22 8.75
CA LYS A 21 -4.62 -13.67 7.58
C LYS A 21 -5.57 -13.43 6.41
N GLY A 22 -6.45 -14.37 6.13
CA GLY A 22 -7.47 -14.23 5.09
C GLY A 22 -8.38 -13.03 5.35
N ARG A 23 -8.80 -12.83 6.59
CA ARG A 23 -9.62 -11.68 6.99
C ARG A 23 -8.91 -10.35 6.80
N ILE A 24 -7.64 -10.25 7.19
CA ILE A 24 -6.83 -9.04 7.01
C ILE A 24 -6.66 -8.70 5.52
N ILE A 25 -6.39 -9.71 4.67
CA ILE A 25 -6.29 -9.52 3.22
C ILE A 25 -7.62 -9.04 2.65
N SER A 26 -8.74 -9.69 3.01
CA SER A 26 -10.07 -9.28 2.55
C SER A 26 -10.43 -7.86 2.99
N LEU A 27 -10.06 -7.45 4.20
CA LEU A 27 -10.26 -6.09 4.68
C LEU A 27 -9.46 -5.09 3.84
N ALA A 28 -8.20 -5.41 3.53
CA ALA A 28 -7.35 -4.55 2.71
C ALA A 28 -7.88 -4.39 1.26
N GLU A 29 -8.37 -5.48 0.65
CA GLU A 29 -9.01 -5.44 -0.66
C GLU A 29 -10.30 -4.61 -0.63
N SER A 30 -11.14 -4.80 0.39
CA SER A 30 -12.39 -4.04 0.59
C SER A 30 -12.11 -2.54 0.71
N ASP A 31 -11.11 -2.16 1.50
CA ASP A 31 -10.71 -0.76 1.65
C ASP A 31 -10.32 -0.11 0.31
N VAL A 32 -9.56 -0.83 -0.52
CA VAL A 32 -9.21 -0.33 -1.86
C VAL A 32 -10.45 -0.19 -2.73
N MET A 33 -11.36 -1.16 -2.71
CA MET A 33 -12.59 -1.15 -3.51
C MET A 33 -13.54 -0.02 -3.12
N GLU A 34 -13.62 0.30 -1.82
CA GLU A 34 -14.57 1.26 -1.28
C GLU A 34 -14.04 2.70 -1.25
N HIS A 35 -12.73 2.87 -1.00
CA HIS A 35 -12.13 4.19 -0.75
C HIS A 35 -11.25 4.70 -1.89
N THR A 36 -11.13 3.99 -3.02
CA THR A 36 -10.40 4.50 -4.18
C THR A 36 -11.28 5.46 -4.98
N GLU A 37 -10.86 6.71 -5.09
CA GLU A 37 -11.54 7.71 -5.91
C GLU A 37 -11.30 7.47 -7.39
N CYS A 38 -12.14 6.64 -8.02
CA CYS A 38 -12.02 6.28 -9.43
C CYS A 38 -13.37 6.20 -10.13
N GLN A 39 -13.33 6.10 -11.46
CA GLN A 39 -14.49 5.76 -12.26
C GLN A 39 -14.65 4.23 -12.32
N GLY A 40 -15.78 3.74 -11.85
CA GLY A 40 -16.01 2.30 -11.73
C GLY A 40 -15.29 1.68 -10.55
N MET A 41 -15.00 0.39 -10.65
CA MET A 41 -14.30 -0.35 -9.59
C MET A 41 -12.82 -0.48 -9.93
N PRO A 42 -11.91 -0.35 -8.95
CA PRO A 42 -10.49 -0.63 -9.16
C PRO A 42 -10.28 -2.14 -9.41
N GLU A 43 -9.26 -2.46 -10.19
CA GLU A 43 -8.80 -3.83 -10.44
C GLU A 43 -7.63 -4.15 -9.52
N ILE A 44 -7.79 -5.10 -8.61
CA ILE A 44 -6.72 -5.57 -7.73
C ILE A 44 -5.72 -6.39 -8.55
N LEU A 45 -4.47 -5.99 -8.54
CA LEU A 45 -3.37 -6.66 -9.26
C LEU A 45 -2.60 -7.62 -8.36
N GLY A 46 -2.56 -7.34 -7.06
CA GLY A 46 -1.91 -8.18 -6.08
C GLY A 46 -2.04 -7.65 -4.66
N VAL A 47 -1.93 -8.55 -3.70
CA VAL A 47 -1.94 -8.22 -2.27
C VAL A 47 -0.74 -8.88 -1.62
N SER A 48 -0.01 -8.14 -0.80
CA SER A 48 1.10 -8.69 -0.03
C SER A 48 0.60 -9.57 1.13
N GLU A 49 1.43 -10.48 1.58
CA GLU A 49 1.21 -11.10 2.89
C GLU A 49 1.16 -10.02 3.99
N PRO A 50 0.29 -10.17 5.00
CA PRO A 50 0.29 -9.30 6.16
C PRO A 50 1.63 -9.36 6.90
N ASP A 51 2.23 -8.20 7.18
CA ASP A 51 3.43 -8.05 7.98
C ASP A 51 3.11 -7.30 9.28
N SER A 52 3.96 -7.44 10.28
CA SER A 52 3.78 -6.77 11.57
C SER A 52 3.94 -5.26 11.45
N ALA A 53 2.96 -4.50 11.95
CA ALA A 53 3.04 -3.06 12.09
C ALA A 53 3.51 -2.65 13.49
N PHE A 54 4.26 -1.55 13.57
CA PHE A 54 4.81 -0.97 14.80
C PHE A 54 4.49 0.52 14.85
N GLY A 55 3.25 0.86 15.20
CA GLY A 55 2.68 2.19 15.00
C GLY A 55 2.15 2.40 13.58
N THR A 56 1.41 3.47 13.38
CA THR A 56 0.74 3.80 12.11
C THR A 56 1.64 4.48 11.07
N GLY A 57 2.92 4.61 11.34
CA GLY A 57 3.86 5.33 10.49
C GLY A 57 5.23 4.68 10.38
N PHE A 58 5.49 3.60 11.13
CA PHE A 58 6.79 2.95 11.08
C PHE A 58 6.98 2.17 9.79
N LEU A 59 8.02 2.51 9.07
CA LEU A 59 8.51 1.79 7.89
C LEU A 59 9.92 1.28 8.16
N SER A 60 10.16 0.02 7.85
CA SER A 60 11.50 -0.54 7.87
C SER A 60 12.39 0.14 6.81
N GLN A 61 13.71 0.08 6.99
CA GLN A 61 14.65 0.65 6.03
C GLN A 61 14.42 0.08 4.60
N LYS A 62 14.16 -1.22 4.49
CA LYS A 62 13.88 -1.88 3.21
C LYS A 62 12.61 -1.33 2.54
N GLU A 63 11.55 -1.05 3.31
CA GLU A 63 10.32 -0.47 2.78
C GLU A 63 10.54 0.97 2.34
N LYS A 64 11.24 1.78 3.13
CA LYS A 64 11.63 3.15 2.74
C LYS A 64 12.39 3.16 1.43
N GLU A 65 13.41 2.31 1.28
CA GLU A 65 14.19 2.18 0.06
C GLU A 65 13.35 1.73 -1.14
N SER A 66 12.44 0.77 -0.94
CA SER A 66 11.51 0.31 -1.97
C SER A 66 10.61 1.45 -2.44
N MET A 67 9.97 2.17 -1.52
CA MET A 67 9.09 3.30 -1.82
C MET A 67 9.84 4.42 -2.55
N MET A 68 11.04 4.77 -2.07
CA MET A 68 11.87 5.78 -2.73
C MET A 68 12.27 5.37 -4.14
N SER A 69 12.58 4.09 -4.35
CA SER A 69 12.88 3.55 -5.69
C SER A 69 11.67 3.66 -6.64
N VAL A 70 10.47 3.37 -6.15
CA VAL A 70 9.22 3.55 -6.92
C VAL A 70 9.03 5.02 -7.29
N MET A 71 9.15 5.92 -6.31
CA MET A 71 9.00 7.35 -6.53
C MET A 71 10.03 7.93 -7.51
N GLN A 72 11.27 7.41 -7.49
CA GLN A 72 12.28 7.76 -8.49
C GLN A 72 11.86 7.32 -9.89
N LYS A 73 11.36 6.10 -10.07
CA LYS A 73 10.86 5.61 -11.38
C LYS A 73 9.68 6.44 -11.90
N VAL A 74 8.80 6.90 -11.00
CA VAL A 74 7.72 7.82 -11.37
C VAL A 74 8.30 9.14 -11.89
N THR A 75 9.28 9.72 -11.19
CA THR A 75 9.99 10.92 -11.65
C THR A 75 10.63 10.70 -13.02
N GLU A 76 11.33 9.59 -13.19
CA GLU A 76 11.97 9.24 -14.48
C GLU A 76 10.95 9.10 -15.61
N SER A 77 9.77 8.53 -15.33
CA SER A 77 8.67 8.41 -16.30
C SER A 77 8.15 9.78 -16.72
N ILE A 78 7.94 10.71 -15.79
CA ILE A 78 7.53 12.08 -16.07
C ILE A 78 8.60 12.80 -16.88
N MET A 79 9.86 12.74 -16.44
CA MET A 79 10.99 13.42 -17.13
C MET A 79 11.19 12.91 -18.55
N LYS A 80 11.09 11.59 -18.76
CA LYS A 80 11.18 10.99 -20.10
C LYS A 80 10.06 11.49 -21.02
N ARG A 81 8.83 11.58 -20.51
CA ARG A 81 7.65 11.98 -21.30
C ARG A 81 7.62 13.48 -21.60
N THR A 82 8.28 14.30 -20.80
CA THR A 82 8.39 15.76 -20.97
C THR A 82 9.74 16.20 -21.55
N ASN A 83 10.55 15.27 -22.05
CA ASN A 83 11.91 15.56 -22.51
C ASN A 83 12.69 16.42 -21.50
N ASN A 84 12.79 15.94 -20.25
CA ASN A 84 13.39 16.69 -19.13
C ASN A 84 12.74 18.07 -18.88
N MET A 85 11.41 18.13 -18.94
CA MET A 85 10.59 19.34 -18.77
C MET A 85 10.74 20.40 -19.87
N THR A 86 11.48 20.13 -20.94
CA THR A 86 11.61 21.05 -22.07
C THR A 86 10.40 21.03 -23.02
N GLU A 87 9.66 19.91 -23.01
CA GLU A 87 8.47 19.68 -23.84
C GLU A 87 7.25 19.37 -22.96
N PHE A 88 7.05 20.16 -21.92
CA PHE A 88 5.87 20.01 -21.06
C PHE A 88 4.61 20.43 -21.82
N ASN A 89 3.68 19.49 -21.98
CA ASN A 89 2.37 19.73 -22.54
C ASN A 89 1.30 19.76 -21.42
N PRO A 90 0.67 20.92 -21.17
CA PRO A 90 -0.39 21.04 -20.16
C PRO A 90 -1.66 20.24 -20.49
N ASP A 91 -1.82 19.74 -21.71
CA ASP A 91 -2.94 18.88 -22.12
C ASP A 91 -2.61 17.38 -21.97
N ASP A 92 -1.39 17.02 -21.59
CA ASP A 92 -1.03 15.62 -21.29
C ASP A 92 -1.56 15.21 -19.91
N LYS A 93 -2.83 14.82 -19.91
CA LYS A 93 -3.55 14.43 -18.69
C LYS A 93 -2.85 13.34 -17.89
N TYR A 94 -2.14 12.42 -18.55
CA TYR A 94 -1.41 11.34 -17.87
C TYR A 94 -0.25 11.89 -17.04
N VAL A 95 0.56 12.79 -17.63
CA VAL A 95 1.71 13.41 -16.93
C VAL A 95 1.22 14.23 -15.74
N ILE A 96 0.15 14.98 -15.92
CA ILE A 96 -0.44 15.81 -14.86
C ILE A 96 -0.95 14.93 -13.72
N ASP A 97 -1.78 13.93 -14.01
CA ASP A 97 -2.32 13.01 -13.01
C ASP A 97 -1.19 12.29 -12.25
N LEU A 98 -0.18 11.79 -12.95
CA LEU A 98 0.95 11.10 -12.33
C LEU A 98 1.78 12.04 -11.43
N ALA A 99 2.00 13.29 -11.85
CA ALA A 99 2.71 14.29 -11.06
C ALA A 99 1.92 14.70 -9.80
N GLU A 100 0.61 14.90 -9.91
CA GLU A 100 -0.26 15.22 -8.78
C GLU A 100 -0.26 14.10 -7.75
N ARG A 101 -0.40 12.84 -8.18
CA ARG A 101 -0.33 11.66 -7.30
C ARG A 101 1.03 11.54 -6.63
N GLN A 102 2.11 11.80 -7.38
CA GLN A 102 3.46 11.82 -6.82
C GLN A 102 3.63 12.88 -5.73
N MET A 103 3.16 14.10 -5.96
CA MET A 103 3.23 15.18 -4.96
C MET A 103 2.43 14.82 -3.70
N LYS A 104 1.24 14.25 -3.86
CA LYS A 104 0.43 13.79 -2.72
C LYS A 104 1.17 12.71 -1.93
N ALA A 105 1.67 11.67 -2.60
CA ALA A 105 2.44 10.59 -1.98
C ALA A 105 3.67 11.11 -1.24
N MET A 106 4.43 12.02 -1.83
CA MET A 106 5.61 12.63 -1.19
C MET A 106 5.24 13.43 0.06
N SER A 107 4.11 14.13 0.06
CA SER A 107 3.63 14.85 1.24
C SER A 107 3.29 13.89 2.38
N GLU A 108 2.63 12.78 2.09
CA GLU A 108 2.25 11.76 3.08
C GLU A 108 3.46 10.97 3.60
N LEU A 109 4.38 10.58 2.71
CA LEU A 109 5.58 9.84 3.07
C LEU A 109 6.61 10.68 3.84
N ARG A 110 6.64 11.99 3.62
CA ARG A 110 7.65 12.85 4.25
C ARG A 110 7.65 12.73 5.77
N SER A 111 6.50 12.79 6.40
CA SER A 111 6.38 12.61 7.84
C SER A 111 6.81 11.21 8.28
N MET A 112 6.43 10.17 7.52
CA MET A 112 6.76 8.78 7.86
C MET A 112 8.23 8.45 7.71
N ILE A 113 8.93 9.08 6.76
CA ILE A 113 10.37 8.87 6.54
C ILE A 113 11.20 9.57 7.61
N TYR A 114 10.78 10.80 8.03
CA TYR A 114 11.53 11.59 9.01
C TYR A 114 11.18 11.26 10.47
N ASP A 115 9.93 10.90 10.75
CA ASP A 115 9.45 10.67 12.13
C ASP A 115 9.61 9.23 12.61
N SER A 116 9.93 8.29 11.72
CA SER A 116 9.83 6.85 11.99
C SER A 116 11.12 6.15 12.38
N ASP A 117 12.10 6.85 12.95
CA ASP A 117 13.38 6.21 13.35
C ASP A 117 13.25 5.28 14.57
N LYS A 118 12.15 5.34 15.29
CA LYS A 118 11.91 4.49 16.46
C LYS A 118 10.80 3.49 16.17
N LYS A 119 11.20 2.23 16.08
CA LYS A 119 10.27 1.11 16.09
C LYS A 119 9.54 1.10 17.44
N GLY A 120 8.22 1.36 17.42
CA GLY A 120 7.34 1.30 18.58
C GLY A 120 7.00 -0.14 18.98
N GLU A 121 5.98 -0.27 19.84
CA GLU A 121 5.38 -1.57 20.14
C GLU A 121 4.56 -2.07 18.94
N TRP A 122 4.36 -3.38 18.88
CA TRP A 122 3.49 -3.98 17.89
C TRP A 122 2.06 -3.43 17.98
N SER A 123 1.57 -2.91 16.88
CA SER A 123 0.29 -2.20 16.81
C SER A 123 -0.76 -2.86 15.91
N GLY A 124 -0.40 -3.92 15.23
CA GLY A 124 -1.27 -4.62 14.30
C GLY A 124 -0.54 -5.09 13.05
N TRP A 125 -1.15 -4.90 11.90
CA TRP A 125 -0.74 -5.47 10.63
C TRP A 125 -0.51 -4.38 9.58
N LYS A 126 0.34 -4.70 8.62
CA LYS A 126 0.61 -3.87 7.48
C LYS A 126 0.46 -4.70 6.21
N VAL A 127 -0.32 -4.19 5.26
CA VAL A 127 -0.60 -4.85 3.98
C VAL A 127 -0.41 -3.84 2.86
N ARG A 128 0.15 -4.29 1.74
CA ARG A 128 0.22 -3.53 0.50
C ARG A 128 -0.71 -4.16 -0.53
N VAL A 129 -1.52 -3.34 -1.18
CA VAL A 129 -2.39 -3.72 -2.28
C VAL A 129 -1.96 -2.98 -3.54
N ASP A 130 -1.57 -3.72 -4.57
CA ASP A 130 -1.26 -3.18 -5.89
C ASP A 130 -2.55 -3.22 -6.71
N TYR A 131 -2.92 -2.10 -7.33
CA TYR A 131 -4.15 -2.03 -8.10
C TYR A 131 -4.04 -1.07 -9.29
N LYS A 132 -5.00 -1.21 -10.21
CA LYS A 132 -5.21 -0.36 -11.37
C LYS A 132 -6.59 0.27 -11.26
N ALA A 133 -6.70 1.54 -11.61
CA ALA A 133 -7.97 2.25 -11.61
C ALA A 133 -8.01 3.29 -12.72
N LYS A 134 -9.20 3.83 -12.99
CA LYS A 134 -9.43 4.91 -13.92
C LYS A 134 -9.81 6.17 -13.16
N GLY A 135 -8.96 7.19 -13.21
CA GLY A 135 -9.19 8.46 -12.53
C GLY A 135 -10.35 9.26 -13.09
N LYS A 136 -10.75 10.33 -12.38
CA LYS A 136 -11.84 11.24 -12.77
C LYS A 136 -11.61 11.89 -14.14
N ASN A 137 -10.35 11.99 -14.60
CA ASN A 137 -9.96 12.57 -15.90
C ASN A 137 -9.91 11.56 -17.05
N ASP A 138 -10.50 10.38 -16.90
CA ASP A 138 -10.43 9.25 -17.83
C ASP A 138 -9.02 8.65 -18.00
N VAL A 139 -8.07 9.00 -17.15
CA VAL A 139 -6.70 8.48 -17.19
C VAL A 139 -6.63 7.18 -16.39
N GLU A 140 -6.15 6.11 -17.03
CA GLU A 140 -5.80 4.89 -16.30
C GLU A 140 -4.48 5.09 -15.55
N TYR A 141 -4.44 4.63 -14.30
CA TYR A 141 -3.26 4.67 -13.46
C TYR A 141 -3.11 3.37 -12.67
N LYS A 142 -1.90 3.13 -12.20
CA LYS A 142 -1.58 2.08 -11.25
C LYS A 142 -1.06 2.71 -9.98
N ALA A 143 -1.36 2.07 -8.86
CA ALA A 143 -0.87 2.50 -7.56
C ALA A 143 -0.66 1.30 -6.64
N GLU A 144 0.19 1.47 -5.64
CA GLU A 144 0.24 0.62 -4.46
C GLU A 144 -0.35 1.38 -3.28
N ARG A 145 -1.30 0.75 -2.59
CA ARG A 145 -1.88 1.27 -1.35
C ARG A 145 -1.36 0.49 -0.17
N TRP A 146 -0.80 1.22 0.77
CA TRP A 146 -0.30 0.69 2.03
C TRP A 146 -1.33 0.91 3.12
N LEU A 147 -1.70 -0.16 3.81
CA LEU A 147 -2.72 -0.15 4.84
C LEU A 147 -2.11 -0.60 6.15
N PHE A 148 -2.37 0.15 7.21
CA PHE A 148 -2.09 -0.21 8.59
C PHE A 148 -3.42 -0.61 9.23
N ILE A 149 -3.47 -1.82 9.73
CA ILE A 149 -4.67 -2.48 10.26
C ILE A 149 -4.43 -2.76 11.74
N ASP A 150 -5.44 -2.61 12.55
CA ASP A 150 -5.38 -2.82 13.99
C ASP A 150 -4.97 -4.25 14.39
N LYS A 151 -4.77 -4.48 15.69
CA LYS A 151 -4.33 -5.78 16.22
C LYS A 151 -5.31 -6.89 15.93
N ASP A 152 -6.59 -6.58 15.99
CA ASP A 152 -7.68 -7.52 15.84
C ASP A 152 -7.98 -7.84 14.37
N GLY A 153 -7.43 -7.05 13.43
CA GLY A 153 -7.63 -7.20 11.99
C GLY A 153 -9.03 -6.80 11.56
N GLU A 154 -9.61 -5.80 12.20
CA GLU A 154 -11.00 -5.38 12.01
C GLU A 154 -11.12 -3.98 11.41
N GLU A 155 -10.10 -3.11 11.60
CA GLU A 155 -10.15 -1.73 11.16
C GLU A 155 -8.85 -1.30 10.47
N VAL A 156 -8.99 -0.55 9.37
CA VAL A 156 -7.88 0.17 8.73
C VAL A 156 -7.67 1.48 9.48
N VAL A 157 -6.63 1.54 10.29
CA VAL A 157 -6.31 2.72 11.13
C VAL A 157 -5.60 3.81 10.36
N ARG A 158 -4.94 3.48 9.26
CA ARG A 158 -4.30 4.41 8.34
C ARG A 158 -4.06 3.77 6.99
N SER A 159 -4.20 4.55 5.93
CA SER A 159 -3.71 4.16 4.59
C SER A 159 -3.05 5.33 3.88
N PHE A 160 -2.20 5.03 2.92
CA PHE A 160 -1.64 5.99 1.96
C PHE A 160 -1.36 5.29 0.64
N GLU A 161 -1.21 6.09 -0.40
CA GLU A 161 -1.07 5.61 -1.78
C GLU A 161 0.22 6.10 -2.41
N ILE A 162 0.89 5.24 -3.18
CA ILE A 162 2.06 5.56 -3.98
C ILE A 162 1.73 5.24 -5.44
N PRO A 163 1.83 6.20 -6.37
CA PRO A 163 1.64 5.92 -7.78
C PRO A 163 2.73 4.98 -8.32
N LEU A 164 2.35 4.13 -9.26
CA LEU A 164 3.27 3.29 -10.03
C LEU A 164 3.43 3.86 -11.45
N PRO A 165 4.63 3.77 -12.04
CA PRO A 165 4.91 4.28 -13.38
C PRO A 165 4.25 3.46 -14.48
#